data_5889bd6a9077d936baca6a0b7cd75666
#
_entry.id   5889bd6a9077d936baca6a0b7cd75666
#
_cell.length_a   1.000
_cell.length_b   1.000
_cell.length_c   1.000
_cell.angle_alpha   90.00
_cell.angle_beta   90.00
_cell.angle_gamma   90.00
#
_symmetry.space_group_name_H-M   'P 1'
#
loop_
_entity.id
_entity.type
_entity.pdbx_description
1 polymer ?
#
loop_
_entity_poly.entity_id
_entity_poly.type
_entity_poly.pdbx_seq_one_letter_code
_entity_poly.pdbx_strand_id
1 'polypeptide(L)'
;MLDLWQSLITEDREFEVFPVGLKALNSLRLEAGIPWFGNELDDSIIPLEAELEKAVNFEKGCYIGQEIVARMKYRGHPNRLLRGLEIDSEDLPNEKAKIFGGEKQVGYVTSAVKSPTLNKTIALGYVRTAFTEPGSEVKIEIENEWVNAIVSSLPFMEKA
;
A
#
# COMPACT_ATOMS: atom_id res chain seq x y z
N MET A 1 31.81 -2.72 5.35
CA MET A 1 30.56 -2.21 4.77
C MET A 1 30.80 -1.32 3.56
N LEU A 2 31.74 -0.37 3.60
CA LEU A 2 32.15 0.47 2.46
C LEU A 2 32.70 -0.38 1.29
N ASP A 3 33.52 -1.40 1.58
CA ASP A 3 34.09 -2.28 0.56
C ASP A 3 33.03 -3.09 -0.20
N LEU A 4 32.00 -3.60 0.54
CA LEU A 4 30.87 -4.28 -0.10
C LEU A 4 30.07 -3.34 -1.00
N TRP A 5 29.83 -2.10 -0.55
CA TRP A 5 29.15 -1.10 -1.34
C TRP A 5 29.92 -0.75 -2.61
N GLN A 6 31.23 -0.53 -2.50
CA GLN A 6 32.08 -0.27 -3.66
C GLN A 6 32.08 -1.44 -4.64
N SER A 7 32.25 -2.68 -4.13
CA SER A 7 32.21 -3.88 -4.96
C SER A 7 30.86 -4.02 -5.70
N LEU A 8 29.73 -3.68 -5.05
CA LEU A 8 28.43 -3.71 -5.70
C LEU A 8 28.26 -2.72 -6.86
N ILE A 9 28.93 -1.57 -6.80
CA ILE A 9 28.79 -0.51 -7.80
C ILE A 9 29.85 -0.59 -8.91
N THR A 10 31.06 -1.06 -8.56
CA THR A 10 32.22 -0.95 -9.47
C THR A 10 32.59 -2.24 -10.18
N GLU A 11 32.11 -3.40 -9.71
CA GLU A 11 32.40 -4.68 -10.39
C GLU A 11 31.69 -4.76 -11.74
N ASP A 12 32.42 -5.19 -12.75
CA ASP A 12 31.88 -5.49 -14.08
C ASP A 12 30.94 -6.69 -13.99
N ARG A 13 29.65 -6.46 -14.24
CA ARG A 13 28.57 -7.44 -14.07
C ARG A 13 27.76 -7.58 -15.34
N GLU A 14 27.12 -8.72 -15.46
CA GLU A 14 26.17 -9.02 -16.53
C GLU A 14 24.91 -8.11 -16.51
N PHE A 15 24.70 -7.39 -15.41
CA PHE A 15 23.59 -6.44 -15.22
C PHE A 15 24.07 -5.14 -14.55
N GLU A 16 23.48 -4.04 -14.93
CA GLU A 16 23.77 -2.72 -14.37
C GLU A 16 23.20 -2.58 -12.95
N VAL A 17 24.00 -2.04 -12.03
CA VAL A 17 23.59 -1.77 -10.63
C VAL A 17 23.64 -0.27 -10.37
N PHE A 18 22.50 0.29 -9.98
CA PHE A 18 22.36 1.70 -9.67
C PHE A 18 21.98 1.92 -8.20
N PRO A 19 22.58 2.89 -7.50
CA PRO A 19 22.08 3.30 -6.19
C PRO A 19 20.75 4.00 -6.32
N VAL A 20 19.79 3.62 -5.47
CA VAL A 20 18.44 4.20 -5.44
C VAL A 20 18.22 4.91 -4.12
N GLY A 21 17.76 6.18 -4.19
CA GLY A 21 17.38 6.95 -3.00
C GLY A 21 16.04 6.49 -2.40
N LEU A 22 15.86 6.70 -1.09
CA LEU A 22 14.64 6.29 -0.39
C LEU A 22 13.34 6.89 -0.97
N LYS A 23 13.38 8.11 -1.49
CA LYS A 23 12.21 8.72 -2.15
C LYS A 23 11.81 7.97 -3.42
N ALA A 24 12.79 7.62 -4.26
CA ALA A 24 12.53 6.83 -5.47
C ALA A 24 12.04 5.42 -5.12
N LEU A 25 12.66 4.78 -4.13
CA LEU A 25 12.21 3.48 -3.62
C LEU A 25 10.76 3.54 -3.09
N ASN A 26 10.40 4.62 -2.37
CA ASN A 26 9.04 4.82 -1.89
C ASN A 26 8.04 4.97 -3.05
N SER A 27 8.39 5.68 -4.12
CA SER A 27 7.53 5.78 -5.32
C SER A 27 7.35 4.42 -5.98
N LEU A 28 8.43 3.70 -6.21
CA LEU A 28 8.40 2.37 -6.83
C LEU A 28 7.58 1.36 -6.02
N ARG A 29 7.72 1.35 -4.67
CA ARG A 29 6.97 0.41 -3.84
C ARG A 29 5.47 0.73 -3.80
N LEU A 30 5.09 2.03 -3.84
CA LEU A 30 3.67 2.42 -3.93
C LEU A 30 3.08 2.01 -5.27
N GLU A 31 3.76 2.29 -6.38
CA GLU A 31 3.33 1.87 -7.71
C GLU A 31 3.14 0.35 -7.79
N ALA A 32 4.03 -0.41 -7.15
CA ALA A 32 3.93 -1.87 -7.04
C ALA A 32 2.94 -2.36 -5.97
N GLY A 33 2.31 -1.45 -5.20
CA GLY A 33 1.37 -1.82 -4.14
C GLY A 33 2.00 -2.57 -2.97
N ILE A 34 3.32 -2.37 -2.73
CA ILE A 34 4.06 -3.07 -1.68
C ILE A 34 3.92 -2.32 -0.34
N PRO A 35 3.29 -2.95 0.67
CA PRO A 35 3.19 -2.35 1.99
C PRO A 35 4.53 -2.39 2.76
N TRP A 36 4.77 -1.35 3.58
CA TRP A 36 5.94 -1.26 4.46
C TRP A 36 5.54 -1.31 5.93
N PHE A 37 6.43 -1.92 6.72
CA PHE A 37 6.31 -1.88 8.17
C PHE A 37 6.53 -0.45 8.69
N GLY A 38 5.67 -0.03 9.61
CA GLY A 38 5.64 1.33 10.15
C GLY A 38 4.68 2.28 9.41
N ASN A 39 4.34 1.98 8.16
CA ASN A 39 3.36 2.74 7.38
C ASN A 39 2.05 1.97 7.22
N GLU A 40 2.06 0.92 6.42
CA GLU A 40 0.90 0.06 6.17
C GLU A 40 0.79 -1.08 7.16
N LEU A 41 1.92 -1.58 7.65
CA LEU A 41 2.00 -2.76 8.51
C LEU A 41 2.46 -2.37 9.91
N ASP A 42 1.73 -2.84 10.89
CA ASP A 42 2.07 -2.76 12.31
C ASP A 42 1.45 -3.94 13.07
N ASP A 43 1.61 -3.96 14.40
CA ASP A 43 1.09 -5.04 15.25
C ASP A 43 -0.45 -5.11 15.29
N SER A 44 -1.17 -4.11 14.78
CA SER A 44 -2.63 -4.05 14.73
C SER A 44 -3.23 -4.55 13.40
N ILE A 45 -2.38 -4.75 12.39
CA ILE A 45 -2.80 -5.14 11.04
C ILE A 45 -2.69 -6.65 10.86
N ILE A 46 -3.78 -7.26 10.44
CA ILE A 46 -3.80 -8.68 10.11
C ILE A 46 -3.34 -8.85 8.64
N PRO A 47 -2.47 -9.84 8.32
CA PRO A 47 -1.94 -10.01 6.96
C PRO A 47 -3.00 -10.01 5.85
N LEU A 48 -4.18 -10.54 6.12
CA LEU A 48 -5.28 -10.57 5.16
C LEU A 48 -5.92 -9.20 4.93
N GLU A 49 -5.85 -8.26 5.89
CA GLU A 49 -6.25 -6.87 5.68
C GLU A 49 -5.32 -6.15 4.71
N ALA A 50 -4.02 -6.50 4.74
CA ALA A 50 -2.99 -5.95 3.86
C ALA A 50 -2.86 -6.71 2.52
N GLU A 51 -3.78 -7.64 2.22
CA GLU A 51 -3.75 -8.50 1.02
C GLU A 51 -2.48 -9.35 0.87
N LEU A 52 -1.83 -9.65 1.98
CA LEU A 52 -0.62 -10.48 2.03
C LEU A 52 -0.92 -11.99 2.10
N GLU A 53 -2.05 -12.43 1.56
CA GLU A 53 -2.43 -13.85 1.58
C GLU A 53 -1.35 -14.76 0.96
N LYS A 54 -0.70 -14.31 -0.11
CA LYS A 54 0.39 -15.06 -0.76
C LYS A 54 1.64 -15.23 0.12
N ALA A 55 1.81 -14.40 1.15
CA ALA A 55 2.90 -14.50 2.11
C ALA A 55 2.57 -15.40 3.31
N VAL A 56 1.33 -15.90 3.40
CA VAL A 56 0.86 -16.76 4.49
C VAL A 56 0.73 -18.21 4.02
N ASN A 57 1.36 -19.13 4.75
CA ASN A 57 1.17 -20.55 4.51
C ASN A 57 0.10 -21.08 5.48
N PHE A 58 -1.04 -21.49 4.97
CA PHE A 58 -2.17 -21.98 5.75
C PHE A 58 -2.06 -23.49 6.11
N GLU A 59 -1.14 -24.21 5.48
CA GLU A 59 -0.97 -25.67 5.65
C GLU A 59 0.24 -26.04 6.54
N LYS A 60 1.11 -25.07 6.86
CA LYS A 60 2.24 -25.33 7.75
C LYS A 60 1.80 -25.51 9.20
N GLY A 61 2.67 -26.11 10.02
CA GLY A 61 2.46 -26.28 11.46
C GLY A 61 2.21 -24.95 12.21
N CYS A 62 1.94 -25.08 13.51
CA CYS A 62 1.52 -23.95 14.37
C CYS A 62 2.53 -22.79 14.39
N TYR A 63 2.01 -21.57 14.40
CA TYR A 63 2.76 -20.32 14.57
C TYR A 63 1.94 -19.31 15.38
N ILE A 64 2.61 -18.32 15.95
CA ILE A 64 1.97 -17.26 16.75
C ILE A 64 1.03 -16.43 15.86
N GLY A 65 -0.25 -16.29 16.27
CA GLY A 65 -1.26 -15.55 15.51
C GLY A 65 -2.06 -16.39 14.49
N GLN A 66 -1.74 -17.67 14.32
CA GLN A 66 -2.42 -18.54 13.36
C GLN A 66 -3.94 -18.58 13.54
N GLU A 67 -4.43 -18.56 14.77
CA GLU A 67 -5.88 -18.63 15.04
C GLU A 67 -6.64 -17.43 14.45
N ILE A 68 -6.10 -16.22 14.60
CA ILE A 68 -6.71 -14.99 14.06
C ILE A 68 -6.73 -15.03 12.54
N VAL A 69 -5.60 -15.41 11.93
CA VAL A 69 -5.46 -15.52 10.48
C VAL A 69 -6.40 -16.58 9.92
N ALA A 70 -6.44 -17.78 10.53
CA ALA A 70 -7.31 -18.87 10.09
C ALA A 70 -8.80 -18.52 10.28
N ARG A 71 -9.17 -17.88 11.40
CA ARG A 71 -10.54 -17.44 11.63
C ARG A 71 -10.99 -16.44 10.56
N MET A 72 -10.14 -15.49 10.19
CA MET A 72 -10.45 -14.52 9.14
C MET A 72 -10.58 -15.19 7.78
N LYS A 73 -9.73 -16.15 7.46
CA LYS A 73 -9.76 -16.90 6.20
C LYS A 73 -11.01 -17.77 6.04
N TYR A 74 -11.38 -18.53 7.10
CA TYR A 74 -12.39 -19.60 6.96
C TYR A 74 -13.75 -19.27 7.54
N ARG A 75 -13.86 -18.28 8.44
CA ARG A 75 -15.11 -17.98 9.17
C ARG A 75 -15.51 -16.50 9.12
N GLY A 76 -14.72 -15.66 8.47
CA GLY A 76 -14.95 -14.23 8.41
C GLY A 76 -14.39 -13.65 7.13
N HIS A 77 -14.35 -12.33 7.12
CA HIS A 77 -13.70 -11.51 6.09
C HIS A 77 -13.17 -10.25 6.75
N PRO A 78 -12.12 -9.65 6.21
CA PRO A 78 -11.58 -8.40 6.72
C PRO A 78 -12.64 -7.29 6.71
N ASN A 79 -12.69 -6.51 7.79
CA ASN A 79 -13.57 -5.33 7.86
C ASN A 79 -13.06 -4.18 6.99
N ARG A 80 -11.77 -4.18 6.68
CA ARG A 80 -11.06 -3.21 5.84
C ARG A 80 -10.01 -3.92 5.04
N LEU A 81 -9.65 -3.35 3.90
CA LEU A 81 -8.57 -3.85 3.04
C LEU A 81 -7.64 -2.71 2.65
N LEU A 82 -6.37 -3.03 2.46
CA LEU A 82 -5.41 -2.12 1.84
C LEU A 82 -5.76 -1.96 0.37
N ARG A 83 -5.92 -0.72 -0.08
CA ARG A 83 -6.27 -0.37 -1.46
C ARG A 83 -5.37 0.73 -2.00
N GLY A 84 -5.24 0.73 -3.32
CA GLY A 84 -4.74 1.88 -4.04
C GLY A 84 -5.81 2.97 -4.12
N LEU A 85 -5.35 4.20 -4.15
CA LEU A 85 -6.18 5.39 -4.31
C LEU A 85 -5.53 6.27 -5.37
N GLU A 86 -6.26 6.57 -6.43
CA GLU A 86 -5.88 7.58 -7.42
C GLU A 86 -6.54 8.89 -7.03
N ILE A 87 -5.76 9.91 -6.77
CA ILE A 87 -6.20 11.19 -6.18
C ILE A 87 -6.21 12.26 -7.25
N ASP A 88 -7.33 12.96 -7.37
CA ASP A 88 -7.50 14.08 -8.30
C ASP A 88 -6.95 15.39 -7.70
N SER A 89 -5.67 15.38 -7.34
CA SER A 89 -4.94 16.55 -6.82
C SER A 89 -3.45 16.41 -7.06
N GLU A 90 -2.77 17.53 -7.21
CA GLU A 90 -1.31 17.63 -7.17
C GLU A 90 -0.75 17.57 -5.75
N ASP A 91 -1.57 17.95 -4.75
CA ASP A 91 -1.18 17.96 -3.35
C ASP A 91 -1.26 16.57 -2.74
N LEU A 92 -0.31 16.27 -1.87
CA LEU A 92 -0.23 14.97 -1.20
C LEU A 92 -1.04 15.00 0.11
N PRO A 93 -1.90 14.00 0.34
CA PRO A 93 -2.53 13.85 1.64
C PRO A 93 -1.48 13.56 2.73
N ASN A 94 -1.74 14.05 3.92
CA ASN A 94 -0.96 13.70 5.10
C ASN A 94 -1.15 12.23 5.47
N GLU A 95 -0.19 11.66 6.19
CA GLU A 95 -0.37 10.36 6.83
C GLU A 95 -1.60 10.38 7.73
N LYS A 96 -2.40 9.31 7.68
CA LYS A 96 -3.68 9.18 8.40
C LYS A 96 -4.75 10.18 7.96
N ALA A 97 -4.59 10.87 6.82
CA ALA A 97 -5.67 11.64 6.22
C ALA A 97 -6.90 10.76 6.08
N LYS A 98 -8.07 11.31 6.43
CA LYS A 98 -9.31 10.54 6.46
C LYS A 98 -9.85 10.33 5.06
N ILE A 99 -10.38 9.13 4.83
CA ILE A 99 -11.09 8.76 3.61
C ILE A 99 -12.59 8.71 3.92
N PHE A 100 -13.40 9.34 3.09
CA PHE A 100 -14.84 9.39 3.25
C PHE A 100 -15.58 8.77 2.05
N GLY A 101 -16.57 7.94 2.34
CA GLY A 101 -17.56 7.45 1.40
C GLY A 101 -18.91 8.12 1.71
N GLY A 102 -19.27 9.11 0.90
CA GLY A 102 -20.36 10.02 1.25
C GLY A 102 -20.03 10.86 2.49
N GLU A 103 -20.88 10.81 3.50
CA GLU A 103 -20.71 11.56 4.76
C GLU A 103 -19.96 10.76 5.86
N LYS A 104 -19.65 9.49 5.60
CA LYS A 104 -19.05 8.59 6.61
C LYS A 104 -17.56 8.42 6.36
N GLN A 105 -16.78 8.49 7.43
CA GLN A 105 -15.38 8.05 7.36
C GLN A 105 -15.32 6.54 7.14
N VAL A 106 -14.69 6.14 6.05
CA VAL A 106 -14.57 4.74 5.61
C VAL A 106 -13.15 4.23 5.65
N GLY A 107 -12.16 5.09 5.93
CA GLY A 107 -10.78 4.68 5.95
C GLY A 107 -9.80 5.79 6.32
N TYR A 108 -8.52 5.51 6.06
CA TYR A 108 -7.43 6.46 6.23
C TYR A 108 -6.28 6.14 5.26
N VAL A 109 -5.57 7.18 4.84
CA VAL A 109 -4.36 7.08 4.00
C VAL A 109 -3.18 6.66 4.87
N THR A 110 -2.33 5.78 4.35
CA THR A 110 -1.09 5.35 5.02
C THR A 110 0.15 5.96 4.38
N SER A 111 0.20 5.99 3.06
CA SER A 111 1.30 6.58 2.30
C SER A 111 0.78 7.19 1.01
N ALA A 112 1.42 8.27 0.57
CA ALA A 112 1.09 8.90 -0.71
C ALA A 112 2.35 9.39 -1.42
N VAL A 113 2.32 9.37 -2.75
CA VAL A 113 3.37 9.93 -3.61
C VAL A 113 2.78 10.46 -4.91
N LYS A 114 3.48 11.38 -5.54
CA LYS A 114 3.27 11.69 -6.95
C LYS A 114 4.03 10.65 -7.78
N SER A 115 3.31 9.77 -8.44
CA SER A 115 3.90 8.73 -9.30
C SER A 115 4.45 9.35 -10.58
N PRO A 116 5.76 9.20 -10.83
CA PRO A 116 6.34 9.67 -12.10
C PRO A 116 5.85 8.83 -13.29
N THR A 117 5.60 7.55 -13.06
CA THR A 117 5.22 6.60 -14.12
C THR A 117 3.76 6.81 -14.54
N LEU A 118 2.87 7.01 -13.58
CA LEU A 118 1.43 7.22 -13.86
C LEU A 118 1.09 8.70 -14.11
N ASN A 119 2.01 9.61 -13.78
CA ASN A 119 1.80 11.06 -13.80
C ASN A 119 0.54 11.50 -13.01
N LYS A 120 0.32 10.85 -11.87
CA LYS A 120 -0.81 11.07 -10.96
C LYS A 120 -0.36 11.02 -9.51
N THR A 121 -1.13 11.62 -8.63
CA THR A 121 -1.01 11.40 -7.19
C THR A 121 -1.68 10.07 -6.84
N ILE A 122 -0.90 9.17 -6.24
CA ILE A 122 -1.37 7.86 -5.78
C ILE A 122 -1.11 7.70 -4.30
N ALA A 123 -1.96 6.92 -3.65
CA ALA A 123 -1.81 6.61 -2.24
C ALA A 123 -2.15 5.14 -1.94
N LEU A 124 -1.63 4.64 -0.83
CA LEU A 124 -2.11 3.43 -0.18
C LEU A 124 -2.96 3.84 1.02
N GLY A 125 -4.00 3.08 1.29
CA GLY A 125 -4.87 3.34 2.43
C GLY A 125 -5.72 2.14 2.80
N TYR A 126 -6.11 2.08 4.07
CA TYR A 126 -7.09 1.12 4.53
C TYR A 126 -8.49 1.65 4.33
N VAL A 127 -9.30 0.89 3.59
CA VAL A 127 -10.69 1.24 3.24
C VAL A 127 -11.61 0.13 3.73
N ARG A 128 -12.75 0.48 4.30
CA ARG A 128 -13.79 -0.48 4.71
C ARG A 128 -14.26 -1.30 3.53
N THR A 129 -14.47 -2.60 3.74
CA THR A 129 -14.80 -3.59 2.70
C THR A 129 -15.96 -3.18 1.79
N ALA A 130 -16.94 -2.45 2.31
CA ALA A 130 -18.07 -1.95 1.49
C ALA A 130 -17.68 -0.92 0.41
N PHE A 131 -16.45 -0.38 0.45
CA PHE A 131 -15.93 0.65 -0.47
C PHE A 131 -14.65 0.22 -1.18
N THR A 132 -14.30 -1.06 -1.15
CA THR A 132 -13.03 -1.57 -1.69
C THR A 132 -13.07 -2.00 -3.14
N GLU A 133 -14.24 -1.96 -3.77
CA GLU A 133 -14.37 -2.30 -5.18
C GLU A 133 -13.62 -1.28 -6.05
N PRO A 134 -12.77 -1.72 -7.00
CA PRO A 134 -12.10 -0.83 -7.92
C PRO A 134 -13.11 0.04 -8.69
N GLY A 135 -12.80 1.33 -8.79
CA GLY A 135 -13.70 2.32 -9.37
C GLY A 135 -14.64 2.99 -8.37
N SER A 136 -14.68 2.56 -7.10
CA SER A 136 -15.47 3.25 -6.07
C SER A 136 -14.95 4.67 -5.84
N GLU A 137 -15.86 5.63 -5.82
CA GLU A 137 -15.55 7.03 -5.55
C GLU A 137 -15.50 7.29 -4.04
N VAL A 138 -14.44 7.93 -3.60
CA VAL A 138 -14.23 8.34 -2.21
C VAL A 138 -13.69 9.78 -2.19
N LYS A 139 -13.68 10.40 -1.02
CA LYS A 139 -13.06 11.71 -0.81
C LYS A 139 -11.97 11.62 0.25
N ILE A 140 -10.91 12.36 0.05
CA ILE A 140 -9.76 12.42 0.97
C ILE A 140 -9.64 13.86 1.47
N GLU A 141 -9.39 14.02 2.75
CA GLU A 141 -9.14 15.32 3.38
C GLU A 141 -7.67 15.72 3.13
N ILE A 142 -7.44 16.79 2.36
CA ILE A 142 -6.13 17.37 2.09
C ILE A 142 -6.22 18.86 2.47
N GLU A 143 -5.40 19.33 3.41
CA GLU A 143 -5.34 20.74 3.84
C GLU A 143 -6.72 21.36 4.17
N ASN A 144 -7.63 20.57 4.78
CA ASN A 144 -9.02 20.91 5.09
C ASN A 144 -9.96 21.03 3.86
N GLU A 145 -9.53 20.61 2.70
CA GLU A 145 -10.36 20.49 1.51
C GLU A 145 -10.68 19.02 1.20
N TRP A 146 -11.82 18.80 0.54
CA TRP A 146 -12.25 17.47 0.11
C TRP A 146 -11.86 17.25 -1.35
N VAL A 147 -10.92 16.34 -1.57
CA VAL A 147 -10.47 15.96 -2.91
C VAL A 147 -11.07 14.61 -3.30
N ASN A 148 -11.53 14.51 -4.53
CA ASN A 148 -12.03 13.25 -5.06
C ASN A 148 -10.88 12.26 -5.29
N ALA A 149 -11.15 10.99 -5.00
CA ALA A 149 -10.24 9.89 -5.28
C ALA A 149 -11.03 8.66 -5.72
N ILE A 150 -10.36 7.82 -6.50
CA ILE A 150 -10.92 6.56 -6.99
C ILE A 150 -10.14 5.41 -6.36
N VAL A 151 -10.87 4.45 -5.82
CA VAL A 151 -10.27 3.21 -5.30
C VAL A 151 -9.78 2.37 -6.47
N SER A 152 -8.54 1.91 -6.37
CA SER A 152 -7.87 1.09 -7.38
C SER A 152 -7.40 -0.24 -6.80
N SER A 153 -7.31 -1.26 -7.63
CA SER A 153 -6.63 -2.51 -7.29
C SER A 153 -5.13 -2.29 -7.16
N LEU A 154 -4.47 -3.21 -6.46
CA LEU A 154 -3.02 -3.25 -6.36
C LEU A 154 -2.47 -4.48 -7.10
N PRO A 155 -1.34 -4.37 -7.79
CA PRO A 155 -0.54 -3.15 -8.00
C PRO A 155 -1.23 -2.14 -8.91
N PHE A 156 -0.81 -0.86 -8.86
CA PHE A 156 -1.30 0.18 -9.80
C PHE A 156 -0.85 -0.08 -11.24
N MET A 157 0.25 -0.80 -11.40
CA MET A 157 0.80 -1.20 -12.70
C MET A 157 0.78 -2.71 -12.80
N GLU A 158 0.20 -3.23 -13.86
CA GLU A 158 0.38 -4.64 -14.22
C GLU A 158 1.87 -4.91 -14.51
N LYS A 159 2.35 -6.07 -14.05
CA LYS A 159 3.71 -6.49 -14.40
C LYS A 159 3.78 -6.67 -15.94
N ALA A 160 4.68 -5.90 -16.55
CA ALA A 160 5.06 -6.14 -17.93
C ALA A 160 5.70 -7.52 -18.09
#